data_8f7e0efc8a9bf936841efb1df850b7ec
#
_entry.id   8f7e0efc8a9bf936841efb1df850b7ec
#
_cell.length_a   1.000
_cell.length_b   1.000
_cell.length_c   1.000
_cell.angle_alpha   90.00
_cell.angle_beta   90.00
_cell.angle_gamma   90.00
#
_symmetry.space_group_name_H-M   'P 1'
#
loop_
_entity.id
_entity.type
_entity.pdbx_description
1 polymer ?
#
loop_
_entity_poly.entity_id
_entity_poly.type
_entity_poly.pdbx_seq_one_letter_code
_entity_poly.pdbx_strand_id
1 'polypeptide(L)'
;MALKITGLKLSLTADESSLPERAARALRIREEEITSLRLMRTSLDARKKQDIYYACTVEVQLHSPLEKRILGKALPGVEAAQPREPVCWPIGEKSLDAPIAVVGLGPGGLFAAYALASQGYAPLVIERGRPVTERGIQVERFFAGGPLDPDSNVMFGCLLYTSPSPRDT
;
A
#
# COMPACT_ATOMS: atom_id res chain seq x y z
N MET A 1 -10.60 -11.64 -17.40
CA MET A 1 -9.14 -11.73 -17.08
C MET A 1 -8.62 -10.30 -17.14
N ALA A 2 -7.68 -9.89 -16.30
CA ALA A 2 -7.15 -8.53 -16.34
C ALA A 2 -5.69 -8.54 -16.83
N LEU A 3 -5.22 -7.41 -17.36
CA LEU A 3 -3.84 -7.20 -17.80
C LEU A 3 -3.14 -6.29 -16.78
N LYS A 4 -1.90 -6.57 -16.48
CA LYS A 4 -1.03 -5.70 -15.69
C LYS A 4 -0.02 -5.04 -16.63
N ILE A 5 0.05 -3.71 -16.55
CA ILE A 5 1.01 -2.91 -17.33
C ILE A 5 1.97 -2.26 -16.35
N THR A 6 3.27 -2.48 -16.55
CA THR A 6 4.32 -1.92 -15.72
C THR A 6 5.12 -0.86 -16.47
N GLY A 7 5.58 0.17 -15.74
CA GLY A 7 6.47 1.18 -16.29
C GLY A 7 5.80 2.23 -17.17
N LEU A 8 4.49 2.46 -16.99
CA LEU A 8 3.84 3.62 -17.63
C LEU A 8 4.42 4.91 -17.05
N LYS A 9 4.97 5.74 -17.92
CA LYS A 9 5.52 7.03 -17.52
C LYS A 9 4.42 8.06 -17.35
N LEU A 10 4.39 8.71 -16.20
CA LEU A 10 3.52 9.85 -15.90
C LEU A 10 4.41 11.02 -15.49
N SER A 11 4.27 12.19 -16.13
CA SER A 11 5.07 13.35 -15.75
C SER A 11 4.69 13.84 -14.35
N LEU A 12 5.58 14.57 -13.69
CA LEU A 12 5.35 15.09 -12.32
C LEU A 12 4.13 16.02 -12.23
N THR A 13 3.75 16.66 -13.35
CA THR A 13 2.64 17.60 -13.45
C THR A 13 1.38 16.99 -14.05
N ALA A 14 1.42 15.73 -14.49
CA ALA A 14 0.27 15.09 -15.11
C ALA A 14 -0.62 14.45 -14.04
N ASP A 15 -1.92 14.53 -14.27
CA ASP A 15 -2.94 13.89 -13.45
C ASP A 15 -3.09 12.41 -13.79
N GLU A 16 -3.54 11.61 -12.82
CA GLU A 16 -3.83 10.20 -12.98
C GLU A 16 -4.93 9.93 -14.02
N SER A 17 -5.80 10.91 -14.30
CA SER A 17 -6.82 10.84 -15.35
C SER A 17 -6.24 10.59 -16.75
N SER A 18 -4.95 10.85 -16.96
CA SER A 18 -4.25 10.55 -18.23
C SER A 18 -3.77 9.09 -18.35
N LEU A 19 -3.91 8.28 -17.30
CA LEU A 19 -3.47 6.88 -17.31
C LEU A 19 -4.24 5.98 -18.30
N PRO A 20 -5.57 6.13 -18.50
CA PRO A 20 -6.28 5.33 -19.50
C PRO A 20 -5.73 5.53 -20.92
N GLU A 21 -5.52 6.77 -21.36
CA GLU A 21 -4.93 7.08 -22.66
C GLU A 21 -3.53 6.44 -22.82
N ARG A 22 -2.70 6.55 -21.78
CA ARG A 22 -1.34 5.99 -21.79
C ARG A 22 -1.35 4.45 -21.81
N ALA A 23 -2.27 3.84 -21.08
CA ALA A 23 -2.46 2.40 -21.08
C ALA A 23 -2.95 1.92 -22.45
N ALA A 24 -3.92 2.59 -23.06
CA ALA A 24 -4.42 2.29 -24.40
C ALA A 24 -3.29 2.35 -25.44
N ARG A 25 -2.45 3.37 -25.38
CA ARG A 25 -1.27 3.52 -26.26
C ARG A 25 -0.26 2.38 -26.05
N ALA A 26 0.01 2.00 -24.81
CA ALA A 26 0.92 0.89 -24.49
C ALA A 26 0.38 -0.46 -25.00
N LEU A 27 -0.92 -0.68 -24.91
CA LEU A 27 -1.61 -1.87 -25.40
C LEU A 27 -1.86 -1.85 -26.92
N ARG A 28 -1.68 -0.69 -27.57
CA ARG A 28 -1.99 -0.45 -29.00
C ARG A 28 -3.46 -0.72 -29.31
N ILE A 29 -4.34 -0.16 -28.49
CA ILE A 29 -5.80 -0.23 -28.61
C ILE A 29 -6.39 1.18 -28.46
N ARG A 30 -7.71 1.32 -28.65
CA ARG A 30 -8.44 2.54 -28.36
C ARG A 30 -8.78 2.60 -26.87
N GLU A 31 -8.87 3.79 -26.31
CA GLU A 31 -9.20 3.99 -24.89
C GLU A 31 -10.57 3.42 -24.52
N GLU A 32 -11.55 3.52 -25.44
CA GLU A 32 -12.92 2.98 -25.29
C GLU A 32 -12.95 1.46 -25.09
N GLU A 33 -11.88 0.75 -25.45
CA GLU A 33 -11.75 -0.71 -25.27
C GLU A 33 -11.35 -1.08 -23.83
N ILE A 34 -11.00 -0.06 -23.00
CA ILE A 34 -10.70 -0.23 -21.57
C ILE A 34 -12.01 -0.11 -20.77
N THR A 35 -12.40 -1.19 -20.10
CA THR A 35 -13.60 -1.21 -19.26
C THR A 35 -13.33 -0.71 -17.85
N SER A 36 -12.14 -0.98 -17.32
CA SER A 36 -11.70 -0.40 -16.04
C SER A 36 -10.17 -0.32 -16.00
N LEU A 37 -9.67 0.68 -15.27
CA LEU A 37 -8.25 0.84 -14.97
C LEU A 37 -8.08 1.12 -13.48
N ARG A 38 -7.15 0.41 -12.85
CA ARG A 38 -6.79 0.63 -11.45
C ARG A 38 -5.30 0.86 -11.32
N LEU A 39 -4.93 1.98 -10.71
CA LEU A 39 -3.54 2.25 -10.33
C LEU A 39 -3.12 1.32 -9.20
N MET A 40 -2.08 0.52 -9.42
CA MET A 40 -1.58 -0.48 -8.49
C MET A 40 -0.40 0.02 -7.68
N ARG A 41 0.48 0.78 -8.35
CA ARG A 41 1.70 1.28 -7.76
C ARG A 41 2.18 2.50 -8.52
N THR A 42 2.67 3.49 -7.76
CA THR A 42 3.40 4.64 -8.28
C THR A 42 4.77 4.68 -7.64
N SER A 43 5.81 4.86 -8.44
CA SER A 43 7.18 4.99 -7.97
C SER A 43 7.84 6.16 -8.68
N LEU A 44 8.55 7.03 -7.95
CA LEU A 44 9.31 8.11 -8.55
C LEU A 44 10.59 7.55 -9.18
N ASP A 45 10.78 7.79 -10.47
CA ASP A 45 12.03 7.50 -11.18
C ASP A 45 12.81 8.79 -11.36
N ALA A 46 13.84 8.98 -10.53
CA ALA A 46 14.73 10.13 -10.54
C ALA A 46 16.18 9.76 -10.91
N ARG A 47 16.40 8.59 -11.54
CA ARG A 47 17.74 8.13 -11.93
C ARG A 47 18.41 9.06 -12.92
N LYS A 48 17.63 9.75 -13.74
CA LYS A 48 18.13 10.79 -14.67
C LYS A 48 17.59 12.14 -14.22
N LYS A 49 18.47 13.04 -13.78
CA LYS A 49 18.10 14.38 -13.29
C LYS A 49 17.27 15.21 -14.28
N GLN A 50 17.45 14.97 -15.59
CA GLN A 50 16.76 15.70 -16.66
C GLN A 50 15.42 15.04 -17.09
N ASP A 51 15.13 13.81 -16.63
CA ASP A 51 13.93 13.06 -16.98
C ASP A 51 13.40 12.36 -15.74
N ILE A 52 12.77 13.15 -14.85
CA ILE A 52 12.16 12.67 -13.62
C ILE A 52 10.66 12.47 -13.90
N TYR A 53 10.14 11.29 -13.57
CA TYR A 53 8.74 10.94 -13.81
C TYR A 53 8.26 9.89 -12.80
N TYR A 54 6.94 9.73 -12.72
CA TYR A 54 6.35 8.61 -12.01
C TYR A 54 6.27 7.39 -12.93
N ALA A 55 6.84 6.28 -12.49
CA ALA A 55 6.66 4.97 -13.11
C ALA A 55 5.44 4.30 -12.47
N CYS A 56 4.34 4.22 -13.23
CA CYS A 56 3.09 3.67 -12.76
C CYS A 56 2.95 2.21 -13.19
N THR A 57 2.36 1.40 -12.31
CA THR A 57 1.87 0.06 -12.63
C THR A 57 0.36 0.09 -12.52
N VAL A 58 -0.33 -0.31 -13.57
CA VAL A 58 -1.79 -0.34 -13.62
C VAL A 58 -2.31 -1.73 -13.93
N GLU A 59 -3.49 -2.04 -13.43
CA GLU A 59 -4.28 -3.19 -13.81
C GLU A 59 -5.43 -2.71 -14.70
N VAL A 60 -5.57 -3.33 -15.86
CA VAL A 60 -6.53 -2.93 -16.88
C VAL A 60 -7.44 -4.09 -17.22
N GLN A 61 -8.74 -3.86 -17.23
CA GLN A 61 -9.73 -4.80 -17.77
C GLN A 61 -10.18 -4.32 -19.15
N LEU A 62 -10.31 -5.26 -20.06
CA LEU A 62 -10.73 -5.01 -21.41
C LEU A 62 -12.00 -5.80 -21.74
N HIS A 63 -12.67 -5.43 -22.81
CA HIS A 63 -13.71 -6.29 -23.36
C HIS A 63 -13.10 -7.61 -23.88
N SER A 64 -13.60 -8.75 -23.37
CA SER A 64 -13.22 -10.07 -23.93
C SER A 64 -13.63 -10.14 -25.39
N PRO A 65 -12.80 -10.57 -26.34
CA PRO A 65 -11.63 -11.44 -26.26
C PRO A 65 -10.25 -10.72 -26.43
N LEU A 66 -10.22 -9.38 -26.30
CA LEU A 66 -9.02 -8.59 -26.56
C LEU A 66 -7.82 -8.96 -25.69
N GLU A 67 -8.05 -9.34 -24.44
CA GLU A 67 -6.98 -9.66 -23.48
C GLU A 67 -6.07 -10.77 -24.00
N LYS A 68 -6.64 -11.88 -24.47
CA LYS A 68 -5.87 -13.01 -25.02
C LYS A 68 -5.05 -12.59 -26.25
N ARG A 69 -5.63 -11.75 -27.12
CA ARG A 69 -4.96 -11.25 -28.32
C ARG A 69 -3.77 -10.36 -27.97
N ILE A 70 -3.88 -9.54 -26.93
CA ILE A 70 -2.82 -8.64 -26.48
C ILE A 70 -1.69 -9.42 -25.82
N LEU A 71 -2.00 -10.37 -24.96
CA LEU A 71 -1.00 -11.26 -24.34
C LEU A 71 -0.20 -12.03 -25.38
N GLY A 72 -0.86 -12.48 -26.46
CA GLY A 72 -0.18 -13.15 -27.58
C GLY A 72 0.80 -12.27 -28.36
N LYS A 73 0.72 -10.93 -28.21
CA LYS A 73 1.65 -9.99 -28.85
C LYS A 73 2.95 -9.79 -28.08
N ALA A 74 3.06 -10.33 -26.86
CA ALA A 74 4.24 -10.17 -25.98
C ALA A 74 4.74 -8.72 -25.87
N LEU A 75 3.83 -7.78 -25.63
CA LEU A 75 4.16 -6.36 -25.51
C LEU A 75 5.03 -6.11 -24.26
N PRO A 76 6.09 -5.26 -24.36
CA PRO A 76 6.94 -4.96 -23.23
C PRO A 76 6.17 -4.42 -22.02
N GLY A 77 6.41 -5.00 -20.84
CA GLY A 77 5.78 -4.57 -19.58
C GLY A 77 4.30 -4.94 -19.46
N VAL A 78 3.75 -5.75 -20.35
CA VAL A 78 2.36 -6.23 -20.32
C VAL A 78 2.34 -7.71 -19.97
N GLU A 79 1.65 -8.06 -18.90
CA GLU A 79 1.50 -9.44 -18.42
C GLU A 79 0.05 -9.70 -17.97
N ALA A 80 -0.32 -10.95 -17.83
CA ALA A 80 -1.60 -11.30 -17.21
C ALA A 80 -1.59 -10.88 -15.75
N ALA A 81 -2.63 -10.17 -15.32
CA ALA A 81 -2.78 -9.87 -13.91
C ALA A 81 -3.09 -11.16 -13.14
N GLN A 82 -2.33 -11.40 -12.09
CA GLN A 82 -2.63 -12.52 -11.20
C GLN A 82 -3.85 -12.18 -10.35
N PRO A 83 -4.81 -13.10 -10.19
CA PRO A 83 -5.89 -12.91 -9.24
C PRO A 83 -5.29 -12.63 -7.85
N ARG A 84 -5.80 -11.60 -7.19
CA ARG A 84 -5.48 -11.39 -5.78
C ARG A 84 -6.38 -12.31 -4.98
N GLU A 85 -5.82 -13.40 -4.52
CA GLU A 85 -6.50 -14.18 -3.51
C GLU A 85 -6.44 -13.40 -2.20
N PRO A 86 -7.58 -13.20 -1.52
CA PRO A 86 -7.58 -12.65 -0.17
C PRO A 86 -6.72 -13.57 0.71
N VAL A 87 -5.88 -12.98 1.56
CA VAL A 87 -5.12 -13.77 2.53
C VAL A 87 -6.12 -14.35 3.52
N CYS A 88 -6.46 -15.63 3.35
CA CYS A 88 -7.25 -16.39 4.30
C CYS A 88 -6.31 -17.02 5.30
N TRP A 89 -6.37 -16.56 6.54
CA TRP A 89 -5.68 -17.21 7.65
C TRP A 89 -6.51 -18.42 8.09
N PRO A 90 -5.90 -19.61 8.26
CA PRO A 90 -6.63 -20.75 8.79
C PRO A 90 -7.09 -20.44 10.23
N ILE A 91 -8.36 -20.63 10.49
CA ILE A 91 -8.92 -20.51 11.83
C ILE A 91 -8.56 -21.77 12.60
N GLY A 92 -8.01 -21.59 13.81
CA GLY A 92 -7.69 -22.72 14.69
C GLY A 92 -8.97 -23.41 15.21
N GLU A 93 -8.89 -24.72 15.43
CA GLU A 93 -10.03 -25.52 15.91
C GLU A 93 -10.20 -25.44 17.44
N LYS A 94 -9.15 -24.99 18.15
CA LYS A 94 -9.18 -24.89 19.62
C LYS A 94 -9.76 -23.57 20.05
N SER A 95 -10.75 -23.59 20.97
CA SER A 95 -11.19 -22.40 21.65
C SER A 95 -10.05 -21.86 22.55
N LEU A 96 -9.99 -20.54 22.65
CA LEU A 96 -9.05 -19.88 23.56
C LEU A 96 -9.73 -19.66 24.92
N ASP A 97 -9.05 -20.05 25.99
CA ASP A 97 -9.54 -19.88 27.36
C ASP A 97 -9.38 -18.45 27.88
N ALA A 98 -8.62 -17.61 27.16
CA ALA A 98 -8.34 -16.24 27.51
C ALA A 98 -8.33 -15.34 26.24
N PRO A 99 -8.59 -14.03 26.38
CA PRO A 99 -8.49 -13.09 25.27
C PRO A 99 -7.05 -12.99 24.76
N ILE A 100 -6.91 -12.83 23.45
CA ILE A 100 -5.60 -12.60 22.81
C ILE A 100 -5.15 -11.18 23.15
N ALA A 101 -3.99 -11.03 23.76
CA ALA A 101 -3.39 -9.72 24.02
C ALA A 101 -2.44 -9.32 22.90
N VAL A 102 -2.63 -8.11 22.36
CA VAL A 102 -1.73 -7.46 21.39
C VAL A 102 -1.05 -6.30 22.13
N VAL A 103 0.25 -6.44 22.40
CA VAL A 103 1.02 -5.43 23.13
C VAL A 103 1.75 -4.52 22.16
N GLY A 104 1.41 -3.24 22.20
CA GLY A 104 1.87 -2.20 21.29
C GLY A 104 0.97 -2.05 20.05
N LEU A 105 0.59 -0.80 19.75
CA LEU A 105 -0.23 -0.45 18.60
C LEU A 105 0.61 0.18 17.47
N GLY A 106 1.82 -0.33 17.27
CA GLY A 106 2.62 -0.05 16.08
C GLY A 106 2.04 -0.71 14.83
N PRO A 107 2.66 -0.54 13.65
CA PRO A 107 2.17 -1.14 12.41
C PRO A 107 1.90 -2.64 12.54
N GLY A 108 2.82 -3.40 13.18
CA GLY A 108 2.63 -4.83 13.40
C GLY A 108 1.47 -5.14 14.32
N GLY A 109 1.36 -4.46 15.47
CA GLY A 109 0.26 -4.67 16.43
C GLY A 109 -1.09 -4.24 15.87
N LEU A 110 -1.13 -3.12 15.14
CA LEU A 110 -2.35 -2.64 14.47
C LEU A 110 -2.89 -3.69 13.48
N PHE A 111 -2.03 -4.19 12.58
CA PHE A 111 -2.46 -5.19 11.60
C PHE A 111 -2.74 -6.56 12.23
N ALA A 112 -2.03 -6.95 13.30
CA ALA A 112 -2.35 -8.16 14.06
C ALA A 112 -3.74 -8.06 14.70
N ALA A 113 -4.03 -6.94 15.38
CA ALA A 113 -5.34 -6.70 15.98
C ALA A 113 -6.44 -6.67 14.92
N TYR A 114 -6.20 -6.00 13.78
CA TYR A 114 -7.14 -5.95 12.66
C TYR A 114 -7.41 -7.35 12.08
N ALA A 115 -6.36 -8.14 11.84
CA ALA A 115 -6.50 -9.49 11.31
C ALA A 115 -7.30 -10.39 12.27
N LEU A 116 -7.01 -10.33 13.56
CA LEU A 116 -7.74 -11.07 14.59
C LEU A 116 -9.21 -10.64 14.63
N ALA A 117 -9.47 -9.35 14.68
CA ALA A 117 -10.85 -8.82 14.69
C ALA A 117 -11.63 -9.21 13.43
N SER A 118 -10.98 -9.19 12.26
CA SER A 118 -11.58 -9.60 10.99
C SER A 118 -11.99 -11.08 10.97
N GLN A 119 -11.36 -11.90 11.81
CA GLN A 119 -11.68 -13.32 11.98
C GLN A 119 -12.67 -13.57 13.13
N GLY A 120 -13.22 -12.53 13.74
CA GLY A 120 -14.21 -12.65 14.81
C GLY A 120 -13.63 -12.77 16.22
N TYR A 121 -12.33 -12.67 16.40
CA TYR A 121 -11.71 -12.58 17.72
C TYR A 121 -11.89 -11.18 18.30
N ALA A 122 -11.89 -11.06 19.63
CA ALA A 122 -11.91 -9.79 20.35
C ALA A 122 -10.55 -9.57 21.04
N PRO A 123 -9.51 -9.11 20.32
CA PRO A 123 -8.20 -8.92 20.90
C PRO A 123 -8.19 -7.76 21.90
N LEU A 124 -7.52 -7.95 23.04
CA LEU A 124 -7.18 -6.87 23.96
C LEU A 124 -5.93 -6.17 23.45
N VAL A 125 -6.06 -4.90 23.06
CA VAL A 125 -4.92 -4.12 22.59
C VAL A 125 -4.41 -3.23 23.73
N ILE A 126 -3.12 -3.34 24.02
CA ILE A 126 -2.44 -2.56 25.07
C ILE A 126 -1.42 -1.65 24.37
N GLU A 127 -1.63 -0.34 24.47
CA GLU A 127 -0.74 0.68 23.91
C GLU A 127 -0.23 1.59 25.05
N ARG A 128 1.08 1.85 25.04
CA ARG A 128 1.73 2.72 26.04
C ARG A 128 1.43 4.19 25.79
N GLY A 129 1.39 4.57 24.51
CA GLY A 129 1.19 5.95 24.13
C GLY A 129 -0.22 6.44 24.41
N ARG A 130 -0.34 7.76 24.58
CA ARG A 130 -1.62 8.42 24.88
C ARG A 130 -2.59 8.39 23.71
N PRO A 131 -3.90 8.59 23.94
CA PRO A 131 -4.89 8.76 22.88
C PRO A 131 -4.49 9.87 21.91
N VAL A 132 -4.96 9.78 20.65
CA VAL A 132 -4.57 10.68 19.55
C VAL A 132 -4.79 12.16 19.87
N THR A 133 -5.86 12.51 20.58
CA THR A 133 -6.17 13.89 20.97
C THR A 133 -5.14 14.47 21.94
N GLU A 134 -4.76 13.72 22.95
CA GLU A 134 -3.73 14.16 23.91
C GLU A 134 -2.35 14.16 23.28
N ARG A 135 -2.07 13.18 22.43
CA ARG A 135 -0.82 13.09 21.66
C ARG A 135 -0.64 14.30 20.75
N GLY A 136 -1.69 14.75 20.05
CA GLY A 136 -1.64 15.93 19.20
C GLY A 136 -1.16 17.16 19.98
N ILE A 137 -1.72 17.42 21.14
CA ILE A 137 -1.32 18.55 22.01
C ILE A 137 0.16 18.44 22.43
N GLN A 138 0.62 17.25 22.77
CA GLN A 138 2.01 17.04 23.19
C GLN A 138 2.99 17.23 22.02
N VAL A 139 2.63 16.76 20.82
CA VAL A 139 3.42 16.93 19.61
C VAL A 139 3.52 18.41 19.23
N GLU A 140 2.41 19.16 19.26
CA GLU A 140 2.40 20.59 19.01
C GLU A 140 3.28 21.35 20.03
N ARG A 141 3.19 20.99 21.31
CA ARG A 141 4.05 21.56 22.36
C ARG A 141 5.53 21.27 22.10
N PHE A 142 5.87 20.05 21.67
CA PHE A 142 7.24 19.71 21.34
C PHE A 142 7.75 20.54 20.14
N PHE A 143 6.98 20.67 19.08
CA PHE A 143 7.35 21.51 17.91
C PHE A 143 7.44 23.01 18.25
N ALA A 144 6.73 23.48 19.27
CA ALA A 144 6.86 24.82 19.80
C ALA A 144 8.10 25.03 20.71
N GLY A 145 9.01 24.04 20.78
CA GLY A 145 10.26 24.09 21.58
C GLY A 145 10.11 23.52 22.99
N GLY A 146 9.03 22.83 23.30
CA GLY A 146 8.84 22.13 24.56
C GLY A 146 9.63 20.82 24.66
N PRO A 147 9.67 20.17 25.83
CA PRO A 147 10.36 18.90 26.02
C PRO A 147 9.68 17.76 25.24
N LEU A 148 10.49 16.81 24.76
CA LEU A 148 10.00 15.56 24.17
C LEU A 148 9.42 14.66 25.27
N ASP A 149 8.19 14.18 25.07
CA ASP A 149 7.63 13.09 25.88
C ASP A 149 8.01 11.75 25.22
N PRO A 150 8.83 10.88 25.87
CA PRO A 150 9.27 9.61 25.28
C PRO A 150 8.12 8.61 25.11
N ASP A 151 7.02 8.78 25.84
CA ASP A 151 5.85 7.90 25.79
C ASP A 151 4.77 8.41 24.82
N SER A 152 4.91 9.64 24.32
CA SER A 152 3.92 10.25 23.46
C SER A 152 4.58 11.20 22.45
N ASN A 153 5.03 10.67 21.32
CA ASN A 153 5.69 11.44 20.27
C ASN A 153 4.94 11.34 18.94
N VAL A 154 5.48 12.00 17.89
CA VAL A 154 4.92 12.06 16.55
C VAL A 154 4.67 10.68 15.95
N MET A 155 5.55 9.72 16.25
CA MET A 155 5.52 8.38 15.69
C MET A 155 4.60 7.48 16.51
N PHE A 156 3.38 7.33 16.05
CA PHE A 156 2.43 6.39 16.65
C PHE A 156 2.95 4.96 16.50
N GLY A 157 3.28 4.34 17.64
CA GLY A 157 3.64 2.93 17.74
C GLY A 157 4.87 2.47 16.95
N CYS A 158 5.69 3.37 16.42
CA CYS A 158 6.81 2.98 15.57
C CYS A 158 8.12 2.79 16.36
N LEU A 159 8.53 1.55 16.55
CA LEU A 159 9.86 1.17 17.07
C LEU A 159 11.00 1.33 16.04
N LEU A 160 10.69 1.69 14.79
CA LEU A 160 11.66 1.70 13.70
C LEU A 160 12.85 2.66 13.95
N TYR A 161 12.62 3.72 14.74
CA TYR A 161 13.65 4.72 15.08
C TYR A 161 14.43 4.42 16.35
N THR A 162 14.00 3.42 17.12
CA THR A 162 14.68 3.04 18.39
C THR A 162 15.49 1.75 18.26
N SER A 163 15.34 1.02 17.17
CA SER A 163 16.16 -0.15 16.87
C SER A 163 17.27 0.23 15.89
N PRO A 164 18.53 -0.14 16.15
CA PRO A 164 19.61 0.06 15.18
C PRO A 164 19.24 -0.65 13.87
N SER A 165 19.33 0.09 12.77
CA SER A 165 19.12 -0.47 11.45
C SER A 165 20.18 -1.53 11.15
N PRO A 166 19.86 -2.65 10.47
CA PRO A 166 20.87 -3.58 9.98
C PRO A 166 21.93 -2.94 9.07
N ARG A 167 21.70 -1.68 8.64
CA ARG A 167 22.66 -0.88 7.87
C ARG A 167 23.65 -0.12 8.74
N ASP A 168 23.40 -0.03 10.04
CA ASP A 168 24.24 0.69 11.01
C ASP A 168 25.24 -0.26 11.70
N THR A 169 25.20 -1.53 11.35
CA THR A 169 26.12 -2.60 11.72
C THR A 169 26.92 -3.08 10.51
#